data_d6ce7e69345faa0a186c96c67d2407d5
#
_entry.id   d6ce7e69345faa0a186c96c67d2407d5
#
_cell.length_a   1.000
_cell.length_b   1.000
_cell.length_c   1.000
_cell.angle_alpha   90.00
_cell.angle_beta   90.00
_cell.angle_gamma   90.00
#
_symmetry.space_group_name_H-M   'P 1'
#
loop_
_entity.id
_entity.type
_entity.pdbx_description
1 polymer ?
#
loop_
_entity_poly.entity_id
_entity_poly.type
_entity_poly.pdbx_seq_one_letter_code
_entity_poly.pdbx_strand_id
1 'polypeptide(L)'
;MDTLRRSAFVRHYKKGAFVHSSDNECLGMLFILSGEIRTYLLSDEGREVTLFRLYPGELCVLSASCVISQITFDTQMTAGMDTDVLIIPANVIAALKEKNLHVRCFLYELATKRFSDVMWAMQQIMFKGAGSAAGRISLCRSGTYRLRHDTYDP
;
A
#
# COMPACT_ATOMS: atom_id res chain seq x y z
N MET A 1 -15.36 -14.79 -10.22
CA MET A 1 -15.35 -14.21 -8.85
C MET A 1 -15.05 -15.24 -7.74
N ASP A 2 -15.33 -16.49 -7.93
CA ASP A 2 -15.14 -17.52 -6.90
C ASP A 2 -13.67 -17.79 -6.52
N THR A 3 -12.75 -17.64 -7.45
CA THR A 3 -11.31 -17.87 -7.21
C THR A 3 -10.73 -16.91 -6.17
N LEU A 4 -11.10 -15.62 -6.23
CA LEU A 4 -10.66 -14.62 -5.25
C LEU A 4 -11.16 -14.94 -3.84
N ARG A 5 -12.44 -15.29 -3.72
CA ARG A 5 -13.05 -15.64 -2.42
C ARG A 5 -12.43 -16.86 -1.75
N ARG A 6 -12.02 -17.85 -2.56
CA ARG A 6 -11.42 -19.09 -2.05
C ARG A 6 -9.95 -18.95 -1.67
N SER A 7 -9.27 -18.01 -2.28
CA SER A 7 -7.82 -17.83 -2.10
C SER A 7 -7.45 -16.70 -1.16
N ALA A 8 -8.37 -15.77 -0.90
CA ALA A 8 -8.15 -14.69 0.05
C ALA A 8 -8.33 -15.19 1.49
N PHE A 9 -7.47 -14.73 2.39
CA PHE A 9 -7.55 -15.08 3.81
C PHE A 9 -7.29 -13.84 4.67
N VAL A 10 -7.86 -13.83 5.88
CA VAL A 10 -7.67 -12.76 6.85
C VAL A 10 -6.50 -13.13 7.76
N ARG A 11 -5.64 -12.16 8.02
CA ARG A 11 -4.56 -12.28 8.99
C ARG A 11 -4.61 -11.13 9.99
N HIS A 12 -4.45 -11.49 11.25
CA HIS A 12 -4.38 -10.53 12.35
C HIS A 12 -2.93 -10.20 12.68
N TYR A 13 -2.63 -8.92 12.82
CA TYR A 13 -1.32 -8.41 13.22
C TYR A 13 -1.47 -7.59 14.51
N LYS A 14 -0.67 -7.91 15.50
CA LYS A 14 -0.55 -7.12 16.72
C LYS A 14 0.16 -5.81 16.43
N LYS A 15 -0.12 -4.78 17.22
CA LYS A 15 0.62 -3.51 17.17
C LYS A 15 2.12 -3.74 17.17
N GLY A 16 2.84 -3.12 16.23
CA GLY A 16 4.29 -3.26 16.06
C GLY A 16 4.74 -4.50 15.29
N ALA A 17 3.84 -5.43 14.94
CA ALA A 17 4.20 -6.60 14.16
C ALA A 17 4.59 -6.21 12.72
N PHE A 18 5.61 -6.90 12.19
CA PHE A 18 5.97 -6.78 10.79
C PHE A 18 4.93 -7.46 9.91
N VAL A 19 4.45 -6.74 8.92
CA VAL A 19 3.49 -7.23 7.92
C VAL A 19 4.21 -7.67 6.66
N HIS A 20 5.21 -6.88 6.22
CA HIS A 20 6.05 -7.15 5.07
C HIS A 20 7.43 -6.51 5.27
N SER A 21 8.48 -7.21 4.83
CA SER A 21 9.84 -6.68 4.75
C SER A 21 10.48 -7.08 3.41
N SER A 22 11.52 -6.37 3.01
CA SER A 22 12.29 -6.65 1.78
C SER A 22 12.80 -8.09 1.70
N ASP A 23 13.10 -8.69 2.85
CA ASP A 23 13.66 -10.04 2.94
C ASP A 23 12.59 -11.15 2.92
N ASN A 24 11.31 -10.78 2.96
CA ASN A 24 10.19 -11.72 2.96
C ASN A 24 9.61 -11.91 1.56
N GLU A 25 9.09 -13.12 1.33
CA GLU A 25 8.36 -13.43 0.11
C GLU A 25 7.19 -12.46 -0.12
N CYS A 26 6.89 -12.26 -1.39
CA CYS A 26 5.79 -11.41 -1.83
C CYS A 26 4.45 -11.90 -1.26
N LEU A 27 3.87 -11.13 -0.36
CA LEU A 27 2.60 -11.48 0.30
C LEU A 27 1.41 -11.45 -0.67
N GLY A 28 1.46 -10.54 -1.65
CA GLY A 28 0.33 -10.25 -2.52
C GLY A 28 -0.33 -8.91 -2.19
N MET A 29 -1.60 -8.76 -2.58
CA MET A 29 -2.35 -7.53 -2.35
C MET A 29 -2.98 -7.53 -0.96
N LEU A 30 -2.84 -6.44 -0.23
CA LEU A 30 -3.40 -6.25 1.10
C LEU A 30 -4.62 -5.33 1.06
N PHE A 31 -5.69 -5.74 1.74
CA PHE A 31 -6.87 -4.90 1.99
C PHE A 31 -7.06 -4.75 3.49
N ILE A 32 -7.08 -3.53 3.98
CA ILE A 32 -7.18 -3.24 5.41
C ILE A 32 -8.65 -3.34 5.85
N LEU A 33 -8.94 -4.27 6.73
CA LEU A 33 -10.28 -4.46 7.30
C LEU A 33 -10.48 -3.60 8.56
N SER A 34 -9.47 -3.58 9.43
CA SER A 34 -9.44 -2.78 10.66
C SER A 34 -8.02 -2.39 11.02
N GLY A 35 -7.85 -1.34 11.82
CA GLY A 35 -6.54 -0.91 12.31
C GLY A 35 -5.78 0.02 11.36
N GLU A 36 -4.45 -0.05 11.38
CA GLU A 36 -3.55 0.81 10.59
C GLU A 36 -2.27 0.06 10.22
N ILE A 37 -1.83 0.18 8.97
CA ILE A 37 -0.50 -0.23 8.52
C ILE A 37 0.32 0.99 8.14
N ARG A 38 1.52 1.07 8.69
CA ARG A 38 2.54 2.06 8.34
C ARG A 38 3.49 1.47 7.31
N THR A 39 3.64 2.14 6.18
CA THR A 39 4.61 1.81 5.13
C THR A 39 5.76 2.81 5.17
N TYR A 40 7.00 2.33 5.19
CA TYR A 40 8.18 3.16 5.33
C TYR A 40 9.38 2.56 4.59
N LEU A 41 10.36 3.42 4.29
CA LEU A 41 11.69 3.02 3.84
C LEU A 41 12.60 2.95 5.06
N LEU A 42 13.52 1.98 5.02
CA LEU A 42 14.58 1.82 6.00
C LEU A 42 15.93 2.04 5.29
N SER A 43 16.74 2.99 5.78
CA SER A 43 18.09 3.18 5.27
C SER A 43 19.05 2.17 5.92
N ASP A 44 20.21 1.99 5.30
CA ASP A 44 21.30 1.15 5.83
C ASP A 44 21.78 1.61 7.23
N GLU A 45 21.60 2.89 7.53
CA GLU A 45 21.92 3.48 8.85
C GLU A 45 20.80 3.29 9.88
N GLY A 46 19.70 2.59 9.53
CA GLY A 46 18.56 2.36 10.41
C GLY A 46 17.58 3.53 10.51
N ARG A 47 17.68 4.54 9.64
CA ARG A 47 16.72 5.65 9.60
C ARG A 47 15.45 5.22 8.88
N GLU A 48 14.32 5.51 9.50
CA GLU A 48 13.00 5.22 8.92
C GLU A 48 12.35 6.48 8.34
N VAL A 49 11.84 6.35 7.12
CA VAL A 49 11.06 7.38 6.44
C VAL A 49 9.68 6.84 6.12
N THR A 50 8.66 7.32 6.83
CA THR A 50 7.27 6.94 6.56
C THR A 50 6.82 7.52 5.22
N LEU A 51 6.42 6.64 4.31
CA LEU A 51 5.89 7.01 3.00
C LEU A 51 4.40 7.34 3.10
N PHE A 52 3.62 6.43 3.66
CA PHE A 52 2.18 6.58 3.87
C PHE A 52 1.67 5.61 4.93
N ARG A 53 0.43 5.80 5.32
CA ARG A 53 -0.32 4.90 6.20
C ARG A 53 -1.54 4.41 5.47
N LEU A 54 -1.94 3.17 5.77
CA LEU A 54 -3.11 2.51 5.22
C LEU A 54 -4.15 2.36 6.32
N TYR A 55 -5.37 2.72 6.00
CA TYR A 55 -6.52 2.69 6.90
C TYR A 55 -7.60 1.73 6.39
N PRO A 56 -8.62 1.40 7.21
CA PRO A 56 -9.70 0.51 6.79
C PRO A 56 -10.35 0.95 5.47
N GLY A 57 -10.54 -0.01 4.57
CA GLY A 57 -11.06 0.22 3.23
C GLY A 57 -10.00 0.53 2.17
N GLU A 58 -8.72 0.68 2.55
CA GLU A 58 -7.65 0.92 1.60
C GLU A 58 -6.95 -0.36 1.14
N LEU A 59 -6.47 -0.32 -0.10
CA LEU A 59 -5.72 -1.39 -0.76
C LEU A 59 -4.24 -1.02 -0.89
N CYS A 60 -3.36 -2.00 -0.72
CA CYS A 60 -1.94 -1.88 -1.03
C CYS A 60 -1.51 -2.93 -2.04
N VAL A 61 -0.79 -2.48 -3.08
CA VAL A 61 -0.17 -3.34 -4.10
C VAL A 61 1.35 -3.35 -3.99
N LEU A 62 1.96 -2.50 -3.15
CA LEU A 62 3.42 -2.46 -3.00
C LEU A 62 3.95 -3.73 -2.33
N SER A 63 3.14 -4.39 -1.51
CA SER A 63 3.42 -5.74 -0.97
C SER A 63 3.35 -6.85 -2.02
N ALA A 64 2.93 -6.52 -3.24
CA ALA A 64 2.83 -7.40 -4.39
C ALA A 64 3.80 -6.96 -5.52
N SER A 65 4.98 -6.46 -5.17
CA SER A 65 6.01 -6.02 -6.14
C SER A 65 6.36 -7.10 -7.17
N CYS A 66 6.31 -8.37 -6.79
CA CYS A 66 6.47 -9.51 -7.69
C CYS A 66 5.39 -9.61 -8.79
N VAL A 67 4.23 -8.98 -8.60
CA VAL A 67 3.14 -8.95 -9.59
C VAL A 67 3.27 -7.75 -10.53
N ILE A 68 3.86 -6.67 -10.03
CA ILE A 68 4.10 -5.42 -10.77
C ILE A 68 5.60 -5.23 -10.86
N SER A 69 6.21 -5.77 -11.91
CA SER A 69 7.67 -5.78 -12.12
C SER A 69 8.33 -4.38 -12.22
N GLN A 70 7.50 -3.35 -12.38
CA GLN A 70 7.96 -1.95 -12.42
C GLN A 70 8.24 -1.37 -11.03
N ILE A 71 7.81 -2.03 -9.96
CA ILE A 71 8.12 -1.61 -8.58
C ILE A 71 9.49 -2.20 -8.23
N THR A 72 10.50 -1.34 -8.16
CA THR A 72 11.91 -1.74 -7.96
C THR A 72 12.47 -1.31 -6.60
N PHE A 73 11.64 -0.73 -5.73
CA PHE A 73 12.06 -0.30 -4.40
C PHE A 73 11.38 -1.14 -3.33
N ASP A 74 12.15 -1.45 -2.30
CA ASP A 74 11.68 -2.24 -1.18
C ASP A 74 11.07 -1.34 -0.11
N THR A 75 9.92 -1.77 0.40
CA THR A 75 9.22 -1.09 1.48
C THR A 75 9.06 -2.01 2.67
N GLN A 76 9.15 -1.43 3.85
CA GLN A 76 8.82 -2.10 5.10
C GLN A 76 7.39 -1.74 5.51
N MET A 77 6.68 -2.70 6.06
CA MET A 77 5.31 -2.50 6.55
C MET A 77 5.17 -3.04 7.96
N THR A 78 4.65 -2.19 8.86
CA THR A 78 4.37 -2.57 10.26
C THR A 78 2.95 -2.18 10.65
N ALA A 79 2.33 -2.95 11.52
CA ALA A 79 1.05 -2.61 12.10
C ALA A 79 1.19 -1.49 13.13
N GLY A 80 0.55 -0.34 12.91
CA GLY A 80 0.55 0.80 13.83
C GLY A 80 -0.30 0.57 15.07
N MET A 81 -1.28 -0.30 14.95
CA MET A 81 -2.16 -0.80 16.00
C MET A 81 -2.57 -2.24 15.67
N ASP A 82 -3.37 -2.89 16.51
CA ASP A 82 -3.94 -4.20 16.21
C ASP A 82 -4.76 -4.09 14.92
N THR A 83 -4.42 -4.90 13.91
CA THR A 83 -4.86 -4.72 12.52
C THR A 83 -5.28 -6.03 11.90
N ASP A 84 -6.45 -6.05 11.28
CA ASP A 84 -6.93 -7.16 10.46
C ASP A 84 -6.77 -6.83 8.98
N VAL A 85 -6.14 -7.73 8.26
CA VAL A 85 -5.81 -7.57 6.85
C VAL A 85 -6.33 -8.75 6.05
N LEU A 86 -7.09 -8.48 5.00
CA LEU A 86 -7.42 -9.47 3.98
C LEU A 86 -6.26 -9.52 2.99
N ILE A 87 -5.67 -10.69 2.83
CA ILE A 87 -4.54 -10.94 1.94
C ILE A 87 -5.03 -11.73 0.72
N ILE A 88 -4.73 -11.21 -0.47
CA ILE A 88 -4.93 -11.92 -1.72
C ILE A 88 -3.55 -12.31 -2.24
N PRO A 89 -3.22 -13.61 -2.30
CA PRO A 89 -1.89 -14.08 -2.68
C PRO A 89 -1.44 -13.58 -4.05
N ALA A 90 -0.14 -13.32 -4.18
CA ALA A 90 0.46 -12.76 -5.38
C ALA A 90 0.20 -13.60 -6.64
N ASN A 91 0.26 -14.92 -6.55
CA ASN A 91 0.00 -15.83 -7.67
C ASN A 91 -1.44 -15.73 -8.20
N VAL A 92 -2.41 -15.47 -7.30
CA VAL A 92 -3.81 -15.28 -7.68
C VAL A 92 -3.99 -13.97 -8.42
N ILE A 93 -3.38 -12.89 -7.92
CA ILE A 93 -3.41 -11.57 -8.57
C ILE A 93 -2.70 -11.63 -9.92
N ALA A 94 -1.54 -12.28 -10.01
CA ALA A 94 -0.81 -12.46 -11.26
C ALA A 94 -1.66 -13.18 -12.32
N ALA A 95 -2.31 -14.29 -11.95
CA ALA A 95 -3.17 -15.04 -12.84
C ALA A 95 -4.40 -14.22 -13.31
N LEU A 96 -4.98 -13.41 -12.43
CA LEU A 96 -6.11 -12.54 -12.77
C LEU A 96 -5.69 -11.37 -13.67
N LYS A 97 -4.52 -10.77 -13.42
CA LYS A 97 -3.95 -9.71 -14.25
C LYS A 97 -3.77 -10.15 -15.71
N GLU A 98 -3.31 -11.38 -15.92
CA GLU A 98 -3.12 -11.92 -17.27
C GLU A 98 -4.45 -12.21 -18.01
N LYS A 99 -5.48 -12.61 -17.28
CA LYS A 99 -6.77 -13.00 -17.85
C LYS A 99 -7.78 -11.87 -17.99
N ASN A 100 -7.60 -10.76 -17.26
CA ASN A 100 -8.60 -9.70 -17.18
C ASN A 100 -7.96 -8.31 -17.27
N LEU A 101 -8.26 -7.62 -18.37
CA LEU A 101 -7.75 -6.27 -18.64
C LEU A 101 -8.19 -5.26 -17.56
N HIS A 102 -9.41 -5.38 -17.05
CA HIS A 102 -9.91 -4.47 -16.02
C HIS A 102 -9.12 -4.63 -14.70
N VAL A 103 -8.78 -5.86 -14.33
CA VAL A 103 -7.92 -6.11 -13.17
C VAL A 103 -6.53 -5.53 -13.40
N ARG A 104 -5.99 -5.69 -14.60
CA ARG A 104 -4.69 -5.12 -14.97
C ARG A 104 -4.69 -3.59 -14.86
N CYS A 105 -5.68 -2.92 -15.45
CA CYS A 105 -5.83 -1.46 -15.36
C CYS A 105 -5.98 -1.00 -13.90
N PHE A 106 -6.84 -1.65 -13.13
CA PHE A 106 -7.04 -1.34 -11.72
C PHE A 106 -5.75 -1.43 -10.89
N LEU A 107 -4.93 -2.46 -11.12
CA LEU A 107 -3.64 -2.60 -10.42
C LEU A 107 -2.67 -1.46 -10.77
N TYR A 108 -2.63 -1.02 -12.04
CA TYR A 108 -1.79 0.11 -12.44
C TYR A 108 -2.31 1.45 -11.91
N GLU A 109 -3.61 1.67 -11.88
CA GLU A 109 -4.21 2.86 -11.26
C GLU A 109 -3.86 2.92 -9.77
N LEU A 110 -3.99 1.80 -9.07
CA LEU A 110 -3.66 1.70 -7.66
C LEU A 110 -2.16 1.94 -7.42
N ALA A 111 -1.29 1.39 -8.26
CA ALA A 111 0.16 1.62 -8.20
C ALA A 111 0.51 3.09 -8.47
N THR A 112 -0.13 3.72 -9.46
CA THR A 112 0.06 5.15 -9.78
C THR A 112 -0.37 6.04 -8.62
N LYS A 113 -1.48 5.73 -7.97
CA LYS A 113 -1.91 6.45 -6.76
C LYS A 113 -0.85 6.35 -5.66
N ARG A 114 -0.33 5.15 -5.40
CA ARG A 114 0.72 4.95 -4.38
C ARG A 114 2.04 5.64 -4.76
N PHE A 115 2.37 5.68 -6.04
CA PHE A 115 3.51 6.45 -6.51
C PHE A 115 3.36 7.95 -6.18
N SER A 116 2.17 8.53 -6.41
CA SER A 116 1.88 9.92 -6.06
C SER A 116 2.01 10.18 -4.55
N ASP A 117 1.53 9.25 -3.71
CA ASP A 117 1.65 9.35 -2.25
C ASP A 117 3.13 9.36 -1.82
N VAL A 118 3.95 8.48 -2.41
CA VAL A 118 5.39 8.40 -2.17
C VAL A 118 6.11 9.67 -2.62
N MET A 119 5.83 10.15 -3.83
CA MET A 119 6.44 11.38 -4.37
C MET A 119 6.10 12.59 -3.51
N TRP A 120 4.87 12.68 -3.03
CA TRP A 120 4.48 13.75 -2.13
C TRP A 120 5.24 13.68 -0.80
N ALA A 121 5.38 12.48 -0.21
CA ALA A 121 6.17 12.28 1.00
C ALA A 121 7.64 12.69 0.81
N MET A 122 8.23 12.30 -0.33
CA MET A 122 9.61 12.67 -0.69
C MET A 122 9.77 14.19 -0.82
N GLN A 123 8.83 14.89 -1.47
CA GLN A 123 8.85 16.35 -1.53
C GLN A 123 8.85 17.00 -0.15
N GLN A 124 8.03 16.49 0.79
CA GLN A 124 8.00 17.03 2.15
C GLN A 124 9.35 16.89 2.86
N ILE A 125 10.05 15.78 2.64
CA ILE A 125 11.36 15.52 3.23
C ILE A 125 12.42 16.46 2.62
N MET A 126 12.46 16.57 1.30
CA MET A 126 13.46 17.35 0.58
C MET A 126 13.33 18.86 0.85
N PHE A 127 12.10 19.36 0.90
CA PHE A 127 11.88 20.81 1.03
C PHE A 127 11.70 21.29 2.49
N LYS A 128 11.31 20.41 3.42
CA LYS A 128 11.22 20.75 4.84
C LYS A 128 12.50 20.47 5.63
N GLY A 129 13.37 19.59 5.11
CA GLY A 129 14.67 19.30 5.72
C GLY A 129 15.69 20.45 5.64
N ALA A 130 15.43 21.50 4.85
CA ALA A 130 16.28 22.68 4.72
C ALA A 130 15.94 23.81 5.72
N GLY A 131 14.93 23.63 6.56
CA GLY A 131 14.52 24.65 7.52
C GLY A 131 13.72 24.09 8.70
N SER A 132 14.37 24.05 9.86
CA SER A 132 13.79 23.89 11.19
C SER A 132 13.51 22.46 11.68
N ALA A 133 14.32 22.06 12.64
CA ALA A 133 13.97 21.08 13.66
C ALA A 133 12.74 21.53 14.43
N ALA A 134 11.68 20.78 14.38
CA ALA A 134 10.56 20.63 15.30
C ALA A 134 9.23 20.57 14.55
N GLY A 135 8.59 19.44 14.61
CA GLY A 135 7.20 19.31 14.18
C GLY A 135 6.85 17.87 13.83
N ARG A 136 6.28 17.15 14.78
CA ARG A 136 5.51 15.95 14.47
C ARG A 136 4.39 16.31 13.52
N ILE A 137 4.56 16.01 12.24
CA ILE A 137 3.50 16.21 11.28
C ILE A 137 2.75 14.88 11.17
N SER A 138 1.66 14.78 11.91
CA SER A 138 0.61 13.82 11.67
C SER A 138 -0.15 14.28 10.44
N LEU A 139 0.20 13.77 9.27
CA LEU A 139 -0.52 14.05 8.03
C LEU A 139 -1.61 13.00 7.85
N CYS A 140 -2.74 13.28 8.48
CA CYS A 140 -3.98 12.61 8.19
C CYS A 140 -4.59 13.28 6.95
N ARG A 141 -4.49 12.65 5.79
CA ARG A 141 -5.30 12.99 4.62
C ARG A 141 -6.14 11.79 4.25
N SER A 142 -7.31 11.69 4.88
CA SER A 142 -8.39 10.81 4.45
C SER A 142 -8.94 11.33 3.13
N GLY A 143 -8.36 10.84 2.03
CA GLY A 143 -8.94 11.03 0.71
C GLY A 143 -10.05 10.01 0.51
N THR A 144 -11.27 10.35 0.93
CA THR A 144 -12.47 9.60 0.56
C THR A 144 -12.63 9.71 -0.95
N TYR A 145 -12.38 8.61 -1.65
CA TYR A 145 -12.66 8.53 -3.08
C TYR A 145 -14.16 8.36 -3.25
N ARG A 146 -14.90 9.46 -3.46
CA ARG A 146 -16.22 9.41 -4.07
C ARG A 146 -16.02 9.16 -5.56
N LEU A 147 -16.44 8.01 -6.03
CA LEU A 147 -16.67 7.77 -7.44
C LEU A 147 -17.68 8.81 -7.92
N ARG A 148 -17.23 9.85 -8.62
CA ARG A 148 -18.12 10.64 -9.46
C ARG A 148 -18.44 9.76 -10.65
N HIS A 149 -19.67 9.32 -10.73
CA HIS A 149 -20.30 8.92 -11.97
C HIS A 149 -20.44 10.20 -12.81
N ASP A 150 -19.45 10.49 -13.63
CA ASP A 150 -19.68 11.38 -14.76
C ASP A 150 -20.31 10.52 -15.85
N THR A 151 -21.62 10.66 -15.98
CA THR A 151 -22.38 10.23 -17.14
C THR A 151 -21.86 11.01 -18.35
N TYR A 152 -21.13 10.30 -19.21
CA TYR A 152 -20.85 10.78 -20.54
C TYR A 152 -22.13 10.61 -21.34
N ASP A 153 -22.81 11.71 -21.64
CA ASP A 153 -23.92 11.78 -22.58
C ASP A 153 -23.36 12.23 -23.95
N PRO A 154 -23.75 11.58 -25.06
CA PRO A 154 -23.13 11.71 -26.39
C PRO A 154 -23.32 13.05 -27.06
#